data_e7481236047b8038eb62df49aa809026
#
_entry.id   e7481236047b8038eb62df49aa809026
#
_cell.length_a   1.000
_cell.length_b   1.000
_cell.length_c   1.000
_cell.angle_alpha   90.00
_cell.angle_beta   90.00
_cell.angle_gamma   90.00
#
_symmetry.space_group_name_H-M   'P 1'
#
loop_
_entity.id
_entity.type
_entity.pdbx_description
1 polymer ?
#
loop_
_entity_poly.entity_id
_entity_poly.type
_entity_poly.pdbx_seq_one_letter_code
_entity_poly.pdbx_strand_id
1 'polypeptide(L)'
;MDTLYGGLFLAGLGLALVAYLSARYLKVYAVVDSVWSLGILFGIWTLALAEGIGHPRAVFVLAAVSFWAIRLSVHLFKDRILPRHEDPRYANLKERWGGRAARNFLFLFFMQVPLAGIFLIPLGVALANPSSLGIADALALVLALVALGGEALADRQLATFRANPDNAGGVCREGLWAYSRHPNYFFEWLHWWVYVLLSIGTAAFGWSLLGPTIMYIFLRYITGIPPAEYSSLKRRGAAYANYQKCTSPFFPWKHKADLPDDS
;
A
#
# COMPACT_ATOMS: atom_id res chain seq x y z
N MET A 1 0.31 3.61 -29.71
CA MET A 1 -0.14 3.64 -28.30
C MET A 1 -0.99 2.42 -27.94
N ASP A 2 -2.00 2.07 -28.71
CA ASP A 2 -2.90 0.94 -28.39
C ASP A 2 -2.20 -0.41 -28.24
N THR A 3 -1.19 -0.68 -29.05
CA THR A 3 -0.37 -1.90 -28.93
C THR A 3 0.46 -1.95 -27.64
N LEU A 4 0.96 -0.82 -27.15
CA LEU A 4 1.70 -0.73 -25.89
C LEU A 4 0.81 -1.02 -24.69
N TYR A 5 -0.34 -0.36 -24.59
CA TYR A 5 -1.28 -0.59 -23.49
C TYR A 5 -1.86 -2.01 -23.53
N GLY A 6 -2.17 -2.54 -24.73
CA GLY A 6 -2.56 -3.92 -24.91
C GLY A 6 -1.48 -4.91 -24.46
N GLY A 7 -0.23 -4.64 -24.80
CA GLY A 7 0.93 -5.43 -24.38
C GLY A 7 1.13 -5.41 -22.86
N LEU A 8 1.06 -4.25 -22.24
CA LEU A 8 1.14 -4.10 -20.77
C LEU A 8 0.00 -4.87 -20.06
N PHE A 9 -1.21 -4.78 -20.59
CA PHE A 9 -2.35 -5.50 -20.03
C PHE A 9 -2.16 -7.02 -20.10
N LEU A 10 -1.76 -7.54 -21.26
CA LEU A 10 -1.49 -8.98 -21.44
C LEU A 10 -0.32 -9.47 -20.58
N ALA A 11 0.77 -8.69 -20.48
CA ALA A 11 1.89 -8.99 -19.60
C ALA A 11 1.44 -9.00 -18.13
N GLY A 12 0.60 -8.06 -17.72
CA GLY A 12 -0.01 -8.02 -16.41
C GLY A 12 -0.84 -9.26 -16.09
N LEU A 13 -1.67 -9.72 -17.04
CA LEU A 13 -2.45 -10.96 -16.87
C LEU A 13 -1.54 -12.19 -16.72
N GLY A 14 -0.48 -12.28 -17.51
CA GLY A 14 0.53 -13.34 -17.40
C GLY A 14 1.21 -13.31 -16.03
N LEU A 15 1.63 -12.14 -15.56
CA LEU A 15 2.24 -11.97 -14.24
C LEU A 15 1.27 -12.35 -13.12
N ALA A 16 0.01 -11.94 -13.22
CA ALA A 16 -1.03 -12.28 -12.24
C ALA A 16 -1.25 -13.80 -12.15
N LEU A 17 -1.23 -14.50 -13.28
CA LEU A 17 -1.34 -15.96 -13.31
C LEU A 17 -0.13 -16.63 -12.66
N VAL A 18 1.09 -16.23 -13.02
CA VAL A 18 2.33 -16.76 -12.42
C VAL A 18 2.35 -16.50 -10.92
N ALA A 19 1.97 -15.29 -10.48
CA ALA A 19 1.88 -14.92 -9.07
C ALA A 19 0.84 -15.78 -8.32
N TYR A 20 -0.33 -16.01 -8.91
CA TYR A 20 -1.34 -16.88 -8.33
C TYR A 20 -0.84 -18.32 -8.17
N LEU A 21 -0.19 -18.89 -9.19
CA LEU A 21 0.38 -20.23 -9.12
C LEU A 21 1.48 -20.32 -8.05
N SER A 22 2.34 -19.31 -7.97
CA SER A 22 3.36 -19.17 -6.92
C SER A 22 2.75 -19.09 -5.54
N ALA A 23 1.70 -18.27 -5.34
CA ALA A 23 0.97 -18.14 -4.09
C ALA A 23 0.33 -19.47 -3.65
N ARG A 24 -0.22 -20.24 -4.58
CA ARG A 24 -0.74 -21.57 -4.30
C ARG A 24 0.35 -22.56 -3.87
N TYR A 25 1.48 -22.54 -4.58
CA TYR A 25 2.63 -23.42 -4.26
C TYR A 25 3.22 -23.08 -2.88
N LEU A 26 3.44 -21.79 -2.61
CA LEU A 26 3.97 -21.30 -1.33
C LEU A 26 2.95 -21.36 -0.20
N LYS A 27 1.65 -21.47 -0.52
CA LYS A 27 0.50 -21.34 0.39
C LYS A 27 0.42 -19.95 1.07
N VAL A 28 0.94 -18.91 0.42
CA VAL A 28 0.99 -17.51 0.89
C VAL A 28 0.36 -16.61 -0.17
N TYR A 29 -0.89 -16.21 0.03
CA TYR A 29 -1.61 -15.33 -0.91
C TYR A 29 -1.20 -13.86 -0.79
N ALA A 30 -0.52 -13.47 0.30
CA ALA A 30 0.06 -12.13 0.45
C ALA A 30 1.08 -11.75 -0.65
N VAL A 31 1.53 -12.70 -1.48
CA VAL A 31 2.30 -12.45 -2.72
C VAL A 31 1.61 -11.42 -3.61
N VAL A 32 0.27 -11.36 -3.61
CA VAL A 32 -0.51 -10.46 -4.45
C VAL A 32 -0.15 -8.98 -4.23
N ASP A 33 0.09 -8.58 -2.98
CA ASP A 33 0.43 -7.19 -2.63
C ASP A 33 1.79 -6.77 -3.20
N SER A 34 2.80 -7.68 -3.19
CA SER A 34 4.12 -7.44 -3.80
C SER A 34 4.02 -7.37 -5.33
N VAL A 35 3.23 -8.25 -5.94
CA VAL A 35 3.06 -8.28 -7.40
C VAL A 35 2.33 -7.02 -7.88
N TRP A 36 1.36 -6.52 -7.14
CA TRP A 36 0.67 -5.27 -7.44
C TRP A 36 1.63 -4.08 -7.45
N SER A 37 2.44 -3.90 -6.41
CA SER A 37 3.38 -2.78 -6.31
C SER A 37 4.47 -2.85 -7.38
N LEU A 38 5.04 -4.04 -7.65
CA LEU A 38 6.01 -4.24 -8.74
C LEU A 38 5.36 -4.10 -10.12
N GLY A 39 4.09 -4.46 -10.27
CA GLY A 39 3.32 -4.24 -11.50
C GLY A 39 3.17 -2.76 -11.83
N ILE A 40 2.88 -1.92 -10.84
CA ILE A 40 2.85 -0.46 -11.00
C ILE A 40 4.23 0.07 -11.39
N LEU A 41 5.28 -0.39 -10.69
CA LEU A 41 6.66 -0.01 -10.99
C LEU A 41 7.05 -0.36 -12.44
N PHE A 42 6.79 -1.59 -12.86
CA PHE A 42 7.06 -2.02 -14.22
C PHE A 42 6.27 -1.22 -15.26
N GLY A 43 4.98 -0.98 -14.99
CA GLY A 43 4.10 -0.22 -15.88
C GLY A 43 4.60 1.21 -16.11
N ILE A 44 4.95 1.95 -15.04
CA ILE A 44 5.39 3.35 -15.18
C ILE A 44 6.76 3.46 -15.85
N TRP A 45 7.69 2.55 -15.58
CA TRP A 45 8.97 2.52 -16.28
C TRP A 45 8.80 2.20 -17.76
N THR A 46 7.92 1.26 -18.10
CA THR A 46 7.63 0.94 -19.51
C THR A 46 7.05 2.13 -20.25
N LEU A 47 6.11 2.87 -19.62
CA LEU A 47 5.55 4.10 -20.19
C LEU A 47 6.64 5.17 -20.39
N ALA A 48 7.49 5.41 -19.39
CA ALA A 48 8.56 6.39 -19.48
C ALA A 48 9.55 6.09 -20.61
N LEU A 49 9.95 4.83 -20.74
CA LEU A 49 10.89 4.39 -21.79
C LEU A 49 10.26 4.45 -23.18
N ALA A 50 9.01 4.02 -23.33
CA ALA A 50 8.31 4.02 -24.62
C ALA A 50 8.03 5.43 -25.14
N GLU A 51 7.76 6.38 -24.25
CA GLU A 51 7.52 7.78 -24.59
C GLU A 51 8.81 8.63 -24.63
N GLY A 52 9.96 8.06 -24.29
CA GLY A 52 11.24 8.76 -24.23
C GLY A 52 11.30 9.87 -23.19
N ILE A 53 10.55 9.73 -22.09
CA ILE A 53 10.42 10.77 -21.06
C ILE A 53 11.61 10.71 -20.11
N GLY A 54 12.45 11.76 -20.09
CA GLY A 54 13.67 11.82 -19.29
C GLY A 54 13.95 13.18 -18.63
N HIS A 55 12.97 14.10 -18.55
CA HIS A 55 13.14 15.38 -17.88
C HIS A 55 13.25 15.23 -16.33
N PRO A 56 13.81 16.22 -15.60
CA PRO A 56 14.12 16.08 -14.16
C PRO A 56 12.95 15.65 -13.28
N ARG A 57 11.72 16.15 -13.55
CA ARG A 57 10.53 15.75 -12.79
C ARG A 57 10.17 14.28 -13.06
N ALA A 58 10.30 13.80 -14.29
CA ALA A 58 10.09 12.39 -14.61
C ALA A 58 11.06 11.49 -13.85
N VAL A 59 12.33 11.88 -13.75
CA VAL A 59 13.34 11.16 -12.94
C VAL A 59 12.90 11.11 -11.48
N PHE A 60 12.37 12.22 -10.95
CA PHE A 60 11.85 12.22 -9.58
C PHE A 60 10.64 11.28 -9.41
N VAL A 61 9.66 11.30 -10.31
CA VAL A 61 8.51 10.38 -10.28
C VAL A 61 8.99 8.94 -10.27
N LEU A 62 9.89 8.58 -11.20
CA LEU A 62 10.43 7.22 -11.31
C LEU A 62 11.23 6.82 -10.06
N ALA A 63 12.03 7.71 -9.51
CA ALA A 63 12.77 7.44 -8.28
C ALA A 63 11.82 7.21 -7.08
N ALA A 64 10.82 8.09 -6.90
CA ALA A 64 9.87 8.00 -5.78
C ALA A 64 9.05 6.69 -5.84
N VAL A 65 8.50 6.34 -7.01
CA VAL A 65 7.72 5.10 -7.16
C VAL A 65 8.61 3.86 -7.07
N SER A 66 9.85 3.92 -7.56
CA SER A 66 10.78 2.79 -7.45
C SER A 66 11.14 2.52 -5.99
N PHE A 67 11.48 3.56 -5.24
CA PHE A 67 11.81 3.41 -3.82
C PHE A 67 10.61 2.85 -3.03
N TRP A 68 9.41 3.38 -3.27
CA TRP A 68 8.18 2.91 -2.64
C TRP A 68 7.90 1.43 -2.95
N ALA A 69 7.87 1.06 -4.24
CA ALA A 69 7.51 -0.29 -4.65
C ALA A 69 8.54 -1.34 -4.21
N ILE A 70 9.84 -1.02 -4.31
CA ILE A 70 10.91 -1.92 -3.86
C ILE A 70 10.86 -2.08 -2.34
N ARG A 71 10.74 -0.98 -1.59
CA ARG A 71 10.64 -1.03 -0.12
C ARG A 71 9.46 -1.89 0.33
N LEU A 72 8.25 -1.63 -0.21
CA LEU A 72 7.04 -2.39 0.12
C LEU A 72 7.22 -3.87 -0.21
N SER A 73 7.71 -4.18 -1.41
CA SER A 73 7.93 -5.57 -1.85
C SER A 73 8.96 -6.29 -0.97
N VAL A 74 10.07 -5.63 -0.61
CA VAL A 74 11.10 -6.20 0.28
C VAL A 74 10.55 -6.41 1.69
N HIS A 75 9.75 -5.46 2.20
CA HIS A 75 9.09 -5.61 3.50
C HIS A 75 8.17 -6.84 3.52
N LEU A 76 7.28 -6.95 2.55
CA LEU A 76 6.33 -8.06 2.44
C LEU A 76 7.05 -9.40 2.20
N PHE A 77 8.13 -9.38 1.40
CA PHE A 77 8.93 -10.58 1.18
C PHE A 77 9.54 -11.11 2.47
N LYS A 78 10.14 -10.24 3.29
CA LYS A 78 10.78 -10.60 4.56
C LYS A 78 9.76 -10.98 5.64
N ASP A 79 8.62 -10.26 5.72
CA ASP A 79 7.61 -10.45 6.77
C ASP A 79 6.67 -11.64 6.51
N ARG A 80 6.43 -11.98 5.23
CA ARG A 80 5.37 -12.92 4.83
C ARG A 80 5.86 -14.05 3.94
N ILE A 81 6.54 -13.72 2.85
CA ILE A 81 6.83 -14.69 1.80
C ILE A 81 7.96 -15.62 2.23
N LEU A 82 9.08 -15.07 2.71
CA LEU A 82 10.24 -15.85 3.16
C LEU A 82 9.90 -16.81 4.33
N PRO A 83 9.24 -16.35 5.41
CA PRO A 83 8.84 -17.24 6.50
C PRO A 83 7.61 -18.12 6.16
N ARG A 84 7.03 -17.97 4.97
CA ARG A 84 5.78 -18.62 4.54
C ARG A 84 4.62 -18.37 5.51
N HIS A 85 4.53 -17.15 6.00
CA HIS A 85 3.51 -16.73 6.95
C HIS A 85 2.36 -16.01 6.21
N GLU A 86 1.17 -16.64 6.20
CA GLU A 86 0.02 -16.04 5.53
C GLU A 86 -0.48 -14.80 6.30
N ASP A 87 -0.81 -13.75 5.54
CA ASP A 87 -1.46 -12.58 6.10
C ASP A 87 -2.82 -12.96 6.69
N PRO A 88 -3.12 -12.55 7.94
CA PRO A 88 -4.42 -12.81 8.55
C PRO A 88 -5.62 -12.38 7.70
N ARG A 89 -5.49 -11.35 6.87
CA ARG A 89 -6.55 -10.91 5.94
C ARG A 89 -6.88 -12.01 4.94
N TYR A 90 -5.84 -12.59 4.32
CA TYR A 90 -6.00 -13.66 3.33
C TYR A 90 -6.38 -14.99 3.97
N ALA A 91 -5.87 -15.28 5.16
CA ALA A 91 -6.31 -16.44 5.95
C ALA A 91 -7.81 -16.38 6.24
N ASN A 92 -8.33 -15.24 6.70
CA ASN A 92 -9.76 -15.04 6.95
C ASN A 92 -10.60 -15.13 5.66
N LEU A 93 -10.10 -14.57 4.53
CA LEU A 93 -10.77 -14.70 3.24
C LEU A 93 -10.85 -16.16 2.79
N LYS A 94 -9.77 -16.90 2.96
CA LYS A 94 -9.71 -18.34 2.63
C LYS A 94 -10.71 -19.13 3.45
N GLU A 95 -10.79 -18.89 4.75
CA GLU A 95 -11.76 -19.50 5.66
C GLU A 95 -13.20 -19.18 5.20
N ARG A 96 -13.49 -17.89 4.97
CA ARG A 96 -14.81 -17.40 4.55
C ARG A 96 -15.27 -17.94 3.21
N TRP A 97 -14.36 -18.12 2.26
CA TRP A 97 -14.68 -18.62 0.91
C TRP A 97 -14.75 -20.14 0.82
N GLY A 98 -14.18 -20.87 1.77
CA GLY A 98 -14.23 -22.34 1.84
C GLY A 98 -13.82 -22.98 0.52
N GLY A 99 -14.63 -23.88 -0.01
CA GLY A 99 -14.36 -24.58 -1.28
C GLY A 99 -14.24 -23.67 -2.51
N ARG A 100 -14.68 -22.41 -2.43
CA ARG A 100 -14.57 -21.43 -3.53
C ARG A 100 -13.28 -20.60 -3.46
N ALA A 101 -12.45 -20.79 -2.43
CA ALA A 101 -11.26 -19.96 -2.18
C ALA A 101 -10.31 -19.91 -3.38
N ALA A 102 -10.00 -21.04 -4.02
CA ALA A 102 -9.11 -21.10 -5.17
C ALA A 102 -9.57 -20.20 -6.33
N ARG A 103 -10.85 -20.28 -6.69
CA ARG A 103 -11.45 -19.48 -7.75
C ARG A 103 -11.47 -17.98 -7.40
N ASN A 104 -11.85 -17.67 -6.17
CA ASN A 104 -11.97 -16.28 -5.73
C ASN A 104 -10.60 -15.61 -5.60
N PHE A 105 -9.57 -16.34 -5.17
CA PHE A 105 -8.20 -15.84 -5.20
C PHE A 105 -7.71 -15.64 -6.64
N LEU A 106 -7.98 -16.56 -7.57
CA LEU A 106 -7.63 -16.35 -8.97
C LEU A 106 -8.23 -15.04 -9.50
N PHE A 107 -9.52 -14.81 -9.25
CA PHE A 107 -10.19 -13.58 -9.62
C PHE A 107 -9.54 -12.35 -8.95
N LEU A 108 -9.18 -12.43 -7.67
CA LEU A 108 -8.52 -11.37 -6.92
C LEU A 108 -7.16 -10.99 -7.55
N PHE A 109 -6.36 -12.00 -7.95
CA PHE A 109 -5.07 -11.75 -8.62
C PHE A 109 -5.26 -11.07 -9.98
N PHE A 110 -6.22 -11.52 -10.79
CA PHE A 110 -6.50 -10.87 -12.07
C PHE A 110 -7.03 -9.44 -11.91
N MET A 111 -7.80 -9.16 -10.86
CA MET A 111 -8.29 -7.80 -10.56
C MET A 111 -7.17 -6.82 -10.19
N GLN A 112 -5.98 -7.30 -9.80
CA GLN A 112 -4.84 -6.41 -9.59
C GLN A 112 -4.38 -5.72 -10.87
N VAL A 113 -4.60 -6.31 -12.04
CA VAL A 113 -4.15 -5.75 -13.33
C VAL A 113 -4.89 -4.44 -13.64
N PRO A 114 -6.22 -4.39 -13.75
CA PRO A 114 -6.93 -3.13 -13.94
C PRO A 114 -6.72 -2.17 -12.75
N LEU A 115 -6.61 -2.66 -11.53
CA LEU A 115 -6.34 -1.83 -10.37
C LEU A 115 -4.98 -1.13 -10.48
N ALA A 116 -3.92 -1.85 -10.85
CA ALA A 116 -2.60 -1.25 -11.13
C ALA A 116 -2.69 -0.23 -12.26
N GLY A 117 -3.44 -0.54 -13.33
CA GLY A 117 -3.70 0.40 -14.44
C GLY A 117 -4.31 1.72 -13.98
N ILE A 118 -5.27 1.67 -13.04
CA ILE A 118 -5.86 2.88 -12.45
C ILE A 118 -4.81 3.70 -11.70
N PHE A 119 -3.91 3.06 -10.96
CA PHE A 119 -2.83 3.74 -10.24
C PHE A 119 -1.72 4.27 -11.18
N LEU A 120 -1.59 3.75 -12.41
CA LEU A 120 -0.71 4.33 -13.41
C LEU A 120 -1.19 5.69 -13.92
N ILE A 121 -2.50 6.02 -13.83
CA ILE A 121 -3.05 7.30 -14.29
C ILE A 121 -2.41 8.49 -13.54
N PRO A 122 -2.47 8.61 -12.20
CA PRO A 122 -1.85 9.72 -11.47
C PRO A 122 -0.34 9.78 -11.67
N LEU A 123 0.33 8.63 -11.76
CA LEU A 123 1.76 8.56 -12.05
C LEU A 123 2.08 9.06 -13.46
N GLY A 124 1.28 8.69 -14.46
CA GLY A 124 1.43 9.14 -15.85
C GLY A 124 1.24 10.65 -15.99
N VAL A 125 0.26 11.24 -15.29
CA VAL A 125 0.06 12.70 -15.27
C VAL A 125 1.29 13.42 -14.72
N ALA A 126 1.83 12.96 -13.59
CA ALA A 126 3.04 13.53 -13.00
C ALA A 126 4.28 13.31 -13.90
N LEU A 127 4.41 12.11 -14.47
CA LEU A 127 5.49 11.74 -15.38
C LEU A 127 5.52 12.61 -16.64
N ALA A 128 4.36 12.91 -17.21
CA ALA A 128 4.23 13.68 -18.45
C ALA A 128 4.33 15.21 -18.24
N ASN A 129 4.56 15.70 -17.02
CA ASN A 129 4.64 17.13 -16.73
C ASN A 129 6.03 17.74 -17.06
N PRO A 130 6.22 18.42 -18.22
CA PRO A 130 7.52 18.88 -18.67
C PRO A 130 7.94 20.25 -18.08
N SER A 131 7.10 20.85 -17.22
CA SER A 131 7.37 22.17 -16.64
C SER A 131 8.68 22.18 -15.86
N SER A 132 9.34 23.31 -15.77
CA SER A 132 10.54 23.47 -14.93
C SER A 132 10.24 23.17 -13.47
N LEU A 133 11.24 22.69 -12.74
CA LEU A 133 11.11 22.41 -11.31
C LEU A 133 10.83 23.71 -10.53
N GLY A 134 9.97 23.60 -9.52
CA GLY A 134 9.54 24.73 -8.70
C GLY A 134 9.22 24.35 -7.26
N ILE A 135 8.51 25.20 -6.55
CA ILE A 135 8.14 25.00 -5.14
C ILE A 135 7.33 23.71 -4.95
N ALA A 136 6.43 23.38 -5.90
CA ALA A 136 5.65 22.15 -5.81
C ALA A 136 6.53 20.89 -5.79
N ASP A 137 7.62 20.87 -6.55
CA ASP A 137 8.56 19.75 -6.59
C ASP A 137 9.36 19.65 -5.28
N ALA A 138 9.75 20.78 -4.69
CA ALA A 138 10.41 20.80 -3.38
C ALA A 138 9.46 20.28 -2.27
N LEU A 139 8.21 20.70 -2.28
CA LEU A 139 7.18 20.19 -1.36
C LEU A 139 6.91 18.71 -1.59
N ALA A 140 6.88 18.26 -2.84
CA ALA A 140 6.73 16.84 -3.18
C ALA A 140 7.89 15.99 -2.64
N LEU A 141 9.13 16.51 -2.72
CA LEU A 141 10.29 15.82 -2.16
C LEU A 141 10.20 15.70 -0.63
N VAL A 142 9.87 16.78 0.06
CA VAL A 142 9.66 16.73 1.53
C VAL A 142 8.57 15.75 1.88
N LEU A 143 7.44 15.80 1.15
CA LEU A 143 6.32 14.90 1.38
C LEU A 143 6.70 13.43 1.12
N ALA A 144 7.47 13.14 0.08
CA ALA A 144 7.96 11.79 -0.22
C ALA A 144 8.85 11.26 0.92
N LEU A 145 9.77 12.08 1.43
CA LEU A 145 10.64 11.71 2.55
C LEU A 145 9.83 11.44 3.83
N VAL A 146 8.84 12.30 4.12
CA VAL A 146 7.95 12.13 5.28
C VAL A 146 7.10 10.86 5.13
N ALA A 147 6.50 10.64 3.97
CA ALA A 147 5.66 9.48 3.72
C ALA A 147 6.44 8.17 3.82
N LEU A 148 7.54 8.05 3.06
CA LEU A 148 8.36 6.84 3.04
C LEU A 148 9.07 6.59 4.38
N GLY A 149 9.59 7.65 5.01
CA GLY A 149 10.23 7.56 6.32
C GLY A 149 9.25 7.23 7.44
N GLY A 150 8.08 7.85 7.43
CA GLY A 150 7.01 7.60 8.41
C GLY A 150 6.46 6.18 8.33
N GLU A 151 6.24 5.67 7.11
CA GLU A 151 5.80 4.30 6.89
C GLU A 151 6.86 3.28 7.36
N ALA A 152 8.12 3.49 6.97
CA ALA A 152 9.22 2.62 7.41
C ALA A 152 9.39 2.63 8.94
N LEU A 153 9.21 3.79 9.58
CA LEU A 153 9.27 3.92 11.03
C LEU A 153 8.09 3.18 11.70
N ALA A 154 6.87 3.33 11.17
CA ALA A 154 5.69 2.64 11.69
C ALA A 154 5.86 1.11 11.61
N ASP A 155 6.31 0.61 10.46
CA ASP A 155 6.55 -0.83 10.25
C ASP A 155 7.64 -1.34 11.20
N ARG A 156 8.74 -0.58 11.37
CA ARG A 156 9.83 -0.92 12.30
C ARG A 156 9.34 -0.96 13.76
N GLN A 157 8.57 0.02 14.20
CA GLN A 157 8.01 0.06 15.55
C GLN A 157 7.15 -1.19 15.82
N LEU A 158 6.27 -1.54 14.88
CA LEU A 158 5.43 -2.73 15.01
C LEU A 158 6.26 -4.03 15.00
N ALA A 159 7.28 -4.11 14.15
CA ALA A 159 8.18 -5.28 14.11
C ALA A 159 8.94 -5.44 15.42
N THR A 160 9.49 -4.35 15.97
CA THR A 160 10.19 -4.36 17.27
C THR A 160 9.26 -4.77 18.40
N PHE A 161 8.02 -4.24 18.43
CA PHE A 161 7.03 -4.61 19.43
C PHE A 161 6.70 -6.12 19.37
N ARG A 162 6.52 -6.66 18.16
CA ARG A 162 6.21 -8.09 17.95
C ARG A 162 7.37 -9.02 18.27
N ALA A 163 8.61 -8.54 18.13
CA ALA A 163 9.81 -9.33 18.41
C ALA A 163 10.07 -9.52 19.92
N ASN A 164 9.49 -8.68 20.77
CA ASN A 164 9.60 -8.83 22.22
C ASN A 164 8.57 -9.87 22.72
N PRO A 165 9.02 -10.99 23.32
CA PRO A 165 8.13 -12.03 23.86
C PRO A 165 7.17 -11.52 24.94
N ASP A 166 7.55 -10.50 25.72
CA ASP A 166 6.72 -9.91 26.77
C ASP A 166 5.49 -9.23 26.22
N ASN A 167 5.51 -8.85 24.92
CA ASN A 167 4.40 -8.24 24.22
C ASN A 167 3.46 -9.27 23.55
N ALA A 168 3.67 -10.57 23.80
CA ALA A 168 2.85 -11.61 23.15
C ALA A 168 1.35 -11.43 23.47
N GLY A 169 0.54 -11.35 22.41
CA GLY A 169 -0.90 -11.07 22.54
C GLY A 169 -1.26 -9.61 22.79
N GLY A 170 -0.27 -8.75 23.06
CA GLY A 170 -0.46 -7.33 23.33
C GLY A 170 -0.83 -6.48 22.09
N VAL A 171 -1.14 -5.21 22.34
CA VAL A 171 -1.45 -4.19 21.33
C VAL A 171 -0.35 -3.14 21.33
N CYS A 172 0.30 -2.91 20.18
CA CYS A 172 1.29 -1.85 20.03
C CYS A 172 0.59 -0.48 20.15
N ARG A 173 0.97 0.28 21.18
CA ARG A 173 0.43 1.62 21.48
C ARG A 173 1.52 2.67 21.63
N GLU A 174 2.74 2.38 21.12
CA GLU A 174 3.92 3.21 21.27
C GLU A 174 4.27 3.94 19.99
N GLY A 175 4.97 5.06 20.10
CA GLY A 175 5.42 5.84 18.96
C GLY A 175 4.27 6.30 18.08
N LEU A 176 4.33 6.05 16.78
CA LEU A 176 3.28 6.42 15.82
C LEU A 176 1.95 5.69 16.08
N TRP A 177 2.01 4.48 16.66
CA TRP A 177 0.85 3.67 17.01
C TRP A 177 0.05 4.22 18.20
N ALA A 178 0.60 5.18 18.95
CA ALA A 178 -0.16 5.93 19.94
C ALA A 178 -1.14 6.94 19.33
N TYR A 179 -0.84 7.44 18.13
CA TYR A 179 -1.62 8.49 17.46
C TYR A 179 -2.58 7.96 16.39
N SER A 180 -2.25 6.82 15.78
CA SER A 180 -3.08 6.14 14.79
C SER A 180 -2.97 4.62 14.98
N ARG A 181 -4.09 3.90 14.78
CA ARG A 181 -4.08 2.43 14.79
C ARG A 181 -3.48 1.82 13.53
N HIS A 182 -3.32 2.64 12.48
CA HIS A 182 -2.75 2.24 11.19
C HIS A 182 -1.87 3.37 10.63
N PRO A 183 -0.79 3.75 11.34
CA PRO A 183 0.07 4.86 10.91
C PRO A 183 0.78 4.55 9.59
N ASN A 184 1.16 3.29 9.34
CA ASN A 184 1.72 2.86 8.08
C ASN A 184 0.75 3.08 6.90
N TYR A 185 -0.55 2.83 7.06
CA TYR A 185 -1.55 3.11 6.03
C TYR A 185 -1.76 4.60 5.80
N PHE A 186 -1.64 5.42 6.85
CA PHE A 186 -1.68 6.87 6.70
C PHE A 186 -0.50 7.37 5.84
N PHE A 187 0.70 6.89 6.09
CA PHE A 187 1.89 7.28 5.32
C PHE A 187 1.89 6.68 3.91
N GLU A 188 1.38 5.49 3.71
CA GLU A 188 1.13 4.91 2.39
C GLU A 188 0.17 5.80 1.57
N TRP A 189 -0.94 6.24 2.17
CA TRP A 189 -1.86 7.19 1.55
C TRP A 189 -1.20 8.54 1.26
N LEU A 190 -0.39 9.03 2.18
CA LEU A 190 0.32 10.31 2.05
C LEU A 190 1.31 10.29 0.87
N HIS A 191 1.93 9.14 0.59
CA HIS A 191 2.81 8.97 -0.56
C HIS A 191 2.12 9.31 -1.89
N TRP A 192 0.84 9.00 -2.06
CA TRP A 192 0.11 9.28 -3.29
C TRP A 192 -0.13 10.77 -3.56
N TRP A 193 -0.06 11.62 -2.54
CA TRP A 193 -0.11 13.07 -2.69
C TRP A 193 1.16 13.66 -3.30
N VAL A 194 2.27 12.96 -3.29
CA VAL A 194 3.50 13.33 -3.99
C VAL A 194 3.23 13.54 -5.47
N TYR A 195 2.51 12.61 -6.10
CA TYR A 195 2.18 12.68 -7.53
C TYR A 195 1.16 13.76 -7.85
N VAL A 196 0.29 14.11 -6.91
CA VAL A 196 -0.61 15.26 -7.04
C VAL A 196 0.19 16.56 -7.11
N LEU A 197 1.16 16.75 -6.20
CA LEU A 197 2.04 17.92 -6.21
C LEU A 197 2.85 18.01 -7.51
N LEU A 198 3.41 16.89 -7.98
CA LEU A 198 4.18 16.82 -9.23
C LEU A 198 3.32 17.04 -10.50
N SER A 199 2.00 16.93 -10.39
CA SER A 199 1.05 17.16 -11.48
C SER A 199 0.56 18.60 -11.58
N ILE A 200 0.90 19.47 -10.63
CA ILE A 200 0.46 20.88 -10.61
C ILE A 200 0.92 21.58 -11.89
N GLY A 201 -0.01 22.33 -12.50
CA GLY A 201 0.23 23.03 -13.76
C GLY A 201 -0.10 22.26 -15.04
N THR A 202 -0.45 20.97 -14.94
CA THR A 202 -0.90 20.18 -16.09
C THR A 202 -2.40 20.34 -16.35
N ALA A 203 -2.84 20.27 -17.58
CA ALA A 203 -4.27 20.23 -17.94
C ALA A 203 -4.98 18.97 -17.37
N ALA A 204 -4.23 17.89 -17.17
CA ALA A 204 -4.74 16.62 -16.64
C ALA A 204 -4.68 16.54 -15.10
N PHE A 205 -4.36 17.62 -14.39
CA PHE A 205 -4.18 17.67 -12.93
C PHE A 205 -5.28 16.91 -12.15
N GLY A 206 -6.55 17.07 -12.54
CA GLY A 206 -7.68 16.43 -11.86
C GLY A 206 -7.54 14.89 -11.78
N TRP A 207 -6.92 14.24 -12.76
CA TRP A 207 -6.70 12.80 -12.77
C TRP A 207 -5.65 12.34 -11.74
N SER A 208 -4.76 13.22 -11.33
CA SER A 208 -3.79 12.89 -10.28
C SER A 208 -4.44 12.63 -8.93
N LEU A 209 -5.61 13.19 -8.67
CA LEU A 209 -6.38 12.97 -7.43
C LEU A 209 -6.94 11.56 -7.30
N LEU A 210 -6.99 10.77 -8.38
CA LEU A 210 -7.40 9.37 -8.31
C LEU A 210 -6.51 8.56 -7.37
N GLY A 211 -5.19 8.79 -7.37
CA GLY A 211 -4.24 8.08 -6.52
C GLY A 211 -4.63 8.14 -5.03
N PRO A 212 -4.57 9.30 -4.39
CA PRO A 212 -4.91 9.42 -2.98
C PRO A 212 -6.37 9.10 -2.67
N THR A 213 -7.32 9.39 -3.59
CA THR A 213 -8.74 9.10 -3.36
C THR A 213 -8.99 7.61 -3.30
N ILE A 214 -8.52 6.86 -4.29
CA ILE A 214 -8.73 5.40 -4.35
C ILE A 214 -7.94 4.72 -3.24
N MET A 215 -6.70 5.12 -2.99
CA MET A 215 -5.90 4.59 -1.89
C MET A 215 -6.60 4.79 -0.55
N TYR A 216 -7.15 5.98 -0.28
CA TYR A 216 -7.93 6.23 0.95
C TYR A 216 -9.13 5.31 1.08
N ILE A 217 -9.92 5.17 0.00
CA ILE A 217 -11.11 4.31 0.00
C ILE A 217 -10.70 2.85 0.29
N PHE A 218 -9.68 2.35 -0.38
CA PHE A 218 -9.22 0.97 -0.18
C PHE A 218 -8.68 0.76 1.23
N LEU A 219 -7.78 1.61 1.70
CA LEU A 219 -7.17 1.45 3.02
C LEU A 219 -8.18 1.66 4.14
N ARG A 220 -9.06 2.68 4.02
CA ARG A 220 -9.98 3.03 5.11
C ARG A 220 -11.21 2.13 5.19
N TYR A 221 -11.73 1.67 4.04
CA TYR A 221 -13.06 1.05 3.99
C TYR A 221 -13.11 -0.36 3.41
N ILE A 222 -12.10 -0.81 2.64
CA ILE A 222 -12.21 -2.07 1.89
C ILE A 222 -11.15 -3.07 2.32
N THR A 223 -9.88 -2.87 1.93
CA THR A 223 -8.84 -3.90 2.03
C THR A 223 -7.85 -3.69 3.19
N GLY A 224 -7.77 -2.48 3.73
CA GLY A 224 -6.81 -2.12 4.77
C GLY A 224 -7.36 -2.33 6.18
N ILE A 225 -7.95 -1.27 6.73
CA ILE A 225 -8.39 -1.18 8.14
C ILE A 225 -9.44 -2.25 8.51
N PRO A 226 -10.55 -2.43 7.78
CA PRO A 226 -11.59 -3.34 8.23
C PRO A 226 -11.11 -4.78 8.44
N PRO A 227 -10.43 -5.44 7.50
CA PRO A 227 -9.94 -6.80 7.71
C PRO A 227 -8.79 -6.88 8.72
N ALA A 228 -7.94 -5.84 8.84
CA ALA A 228 -6.86 -5.80 9.83
C ALA A 228 -7.41 -5.69 11.26
N GLU A 229 -8.41 -4.83 11.48
CA GLU A 229 -9.07 -4.67 12.79
C GLU A 229 -9.92 -5.89 13.17
N TYR A 230 -10.64 -6.48 12.21
CA TYR A 230 -11.34 -7.74 12.44
C TYR A 230 -10.39 -8.84 12.94
N SER A 231 -9.25 -9.00 12.27
CA SER A 231 -8.23 -9.98 12.66
C SER A 231 -7.61 -9.66 14.03
N SER A 232 -7.43 -8.38 14.34
CA SER A 232 -6.87 -7.93 15.61
C SER A 232 -7.84 -8.14 16.77
N LEU A 233 -9.13 -7.83 16.57
CA LEU A 233 -10.19 -8.10 17.55
C LEU A 233 -10.34 -9.61 17.84
N LYS A 234 -10.32 -10.44 16.78
CA LYS A 234 -10.41 -11.90 16.94
C LYS A 234 -9.25 -12.47 17.78
N ARG A 235 -8.05 -11.85 17.72
CA ARG A 235 -6.87 -12.33 18.44
C ARG A 235 -6.65 -11.71 19.82
N ARG A 236 -7.06 -10.47 20.03
CA ARG A 236 -6.72 -9.67 21.22
C ARG A 236 -7.91 -9.22 22.05
N GLY A 237 -9.14 -9.45 21.57
CA GLY A 237 -10.38 -9.21 22.30
C GLY A 237 -10.48 -7.79 22.89
N ALA A 238 -10.76 -7.73 24.20
CA ALA A 238 -11.00 -6.48 24.93
C ALA A 238 -9.84 -5.49 24.86
N ALA A 239 -8.59 -5.95 24.88
CA ALA A 239 -7.41 -5.07 24.79
C ALA A 239 -7.39 -4.27 23.48
N TYR A 240 -7.76 -4.90 22.35
CA TYR A 240 -7.85 -4.19 21.08
C TYR A 240 -9.11 -3.32 21.00
N ALA A 241 -10.23 -3.76 21.55
CA ALA A 241 -11.46 -2.96 21.62
C ALA A 241 -11.25 -1.66 22.41
N ASN A 242 -10.51 -1.70 23.52
CA ASN A 242 -10.12 -0.50 24.26
C ASN A 242 -9.23 0.43 23.41
N TYR A 243 -8.23 -0.12 22.72
CA TYR A 243 -7.39 0.66 21.81
C TYR A 243 -8.22 1.34 20.70
N GLN A 244 -9.26 0.68 20.19
CA GLN A 244 -10.17 1.28 19.20
C GLN A 244 -10.95 2.49 19.76
N LYS A 245 -11.31 2.48 21.04
CA LYS A 245 -12.04 3.59 21.68
C LYS A 245 -11.15 4.83 21.87
N CYS A 246 -9.85 4.62 22.10
CA CYS A 246 -8.92 5.67 22.53
C CYS A 246 -8.07 6.24 21.39
N THR A 247 -7.87 5.50 20.30
CA THR A 247 -6.92 5.88 19.23
C THR A 247 -7.62 6.00 17.88
N SER A 248 -7.25 7.04 17.11
CA SER A 248 -7.77 7.27 15.76
C SER A 248 -7.50 6.07 14.82
N PRO A 249 -8.43 5.71 13.95
CA PRO A 249 -8.22 4.59 13.02
C PRO A 249 -7.19 4.90 11.90
N PHE A 250 -7.08 6.14 11.45
CA PHE A 250 -6.30 6.49 10.25
C PHE A 250 -5.46 7.74 10.42
N PHE A 251 -6.10 8.93 10.54
CA PHE A 251 -5.37 10.18 10.73
C PHE A 251 -4.72 10.22 12.11
N PRO A 252 -3.40 10.51 12.21
CA PRO A 252 -2.75 10.67 13.50
C PRO A 252 -3.39 11.79 14.31
N TRP A 253 -3.90 11.44 15.49
CA TRP A 253 -4.56 12.39 16.38
C TRP A 253 -4.21 12.10 17.84
N LYS A 254 -4.38 13.08 18.71
CA LYS A 254 -4.13 12.92 20.15
C LYS A 254 -4.91 11.71 20.68
N HIS A 255 -4.21 10.86 21.42
CA HIS A 255 -4.79 9.76 22.17
C HIS A 255 -5.82 10.31 23.18
N LYS A 256 -6.99 9.70 23.25
CA LYS A 256 -7.94 9.95 24.34
C LYS A 256 -7.48 9.12 25.54
N ALA A 257 -7.61 9.68 26.75
CA ALA A 257 -7.29 8.93 27.96
C ALA A 257 -7.95 7.55 27.95
N ASP A 258 -7.22 6.53 28.37
CA ASP A 258 -7.77 5.18 28.50
C ASP A 258 -9.00 5.26 29.41
N LEU A 259 -10.12 4.71 28.94
CA LEU A 259 -11.30 4.55 29.79
C LEU A 259 -10.91 3.54 30.87
N PRO A 260 -11.28 3.78 32.14
CA PRO A 260 -11.09 2.78 33.18
C PRO A 260 -11.71 1.46 32.72
N ASP A 261 -11.00 0.37 32.95
CA ASP A 261 -11.54 -0.97 32.71
C ASP A 261 -12.84 -1.07 33.52
N ASP A 262 -13.96 -1.16 32.79
CA ASP A 262 -15.22 -1.55 33.39
C ASP A 262 -15.03 -2.99 33.92
N SER A 263 -14.68 -3.06 35.19
CA SER A 263 -14.54 -4.29 35.99
C SER A 263 -15.85 -5.05 36.12
#